data_3bb6e4e0abb0d37f9d4c7b80cfd06bd8
#
_entry.id   3bb6e4e0abb0d37f9d4c7b80cfd06bd8
#
_cell.length_a   1.000
_cell.length_b   1.000
_cell.length_c   1.000
_cell.angle_alpha   90.00
_cell.angle_beta   90.00
_cell.angle_gamma   90.00
#
_symmetry.space_group_name_H-M   'P 1'
#
loop_
_entity.id
_entity.type
_entity.pdbx_description
1 polymer ?
#
loop_
_entity_poly.entity_id
_entity_poly.type
_entity_poly.pdbx_seq_one_letter_code
_entity_poly.pdbx_strand_id
1 'polypeptide(L)'
;MIRIDSVTKRYPDGTVAVDRLSLEIPDRSITVLVGPSGCGKTTTLRMINRMVEPTEGTILLDGEDVQHRPVTTLRRSMGYVIQNAGLFQHRTIADNIATVPRMLGWGKQRARERAAELMERVGLDASLAGRYPYQLSGGQQQRVGVARALAADPPVLLMDEPFSAVDPVVRKGLQDELLRLQDELGKTIVFVTHDIDEAIKLGTMVAVLREGGRLAQYAPPAALLSNPADAFVEDFLGADRGIRRLSFFASDALELTTDAVVPADAPAERLAATEAPYLLVTDTEGRPLGWRERGSDDDRLLSYGRPFRPGTDSLRAALDCAVLSPTGWAVAVDADGKVTGVVSQQTIGEAIRAAHTQAEADPDAARGEDEKVAG
;
A
#
# COMPACT_ATOMS: atom_id res chain seq x y z
N MET A 1 -4.98 21.01 0.56
CA MET A 1 -6.23 20.25 0.83
C MET A 1 -7.14 20.29 -0.40
N ILE A 2 -7.72 19.15 -0.80
CA ILE A 2 -8.69 19.09 -1.90
C ILE A 2 -10.06 18.83 -1.29
N ARG A 3 -11.06 19.67 -1.64
CA ARG A 3 -12.44 19.48 -1.23
C ARG A 3 -13.34 19.39 -2.47
N ILE A 4 -14.09 18.32 -2.55
CA ILE A 4 -15.12 18.07 -3.55
C ILE A 4 -16.46 18.35 -2.85
N ASP A 5 -17.28 19.27 -3.38
CA ASP A 5 -18.53 19.70 -2.76
C ASP A 5 -19.69 19.47 -3.73
N SER A 6 -20.51 18.47 -3.42
CA SER A 6 -21.76 18.11 -4.13
C SER A 6 -21.58 18.00 -5.65
N VAL A 7 -20.45 17.47 -6.09
CA VAL A 7 -20.10 17.44 -7.52
C VAL A 7 -20.91 16.39 -8.27
N THR A 8 -21.52 16.83 -9.36
CA THR A 8 -22.24 15.96 -10.31
C THR A 8 -21.59 16.04 -11.69
N LYS A 9 -21.44 14.90 -12.34
CA LYS A 9 -21.07 14.82 -13.75
C LYS A 9 -22.11 14.04 -14.53
N ARG A 10 -22.81 14.75 -15.43
CA ARG A 10 -23.73 14.19 -16.41
C ARG A 10 -23.16 14.39 -17.81
N TYR A 11 -23.10 13.33 -18.58
CA TYR A 11 -22.68 13.38 -19.99
C TYR A 11 -23.89 13.73 -20.90
N PRO A 12 -23.61 14.17 -22.16
CA PRO A 12 -24.68 14.56 -23.09
C PRO A 12 -25.66 13.43 -23.45
N ASP A 13 -25.24 12.18 -23.33
CA ASP A 13 -26.09 10.98 -23.52
C ASP A 13 -27.02 10.69 -22.34
N GLY A 14 -27.01 11.53 -21.32
CA GLY A 14 -27.80 11.39 -20.09
C GLY A 14 -27.12 10.55 -19.00
N THR A 15 -25.99 9.90 -19.25
CA THR A 15 -25.26 9.10 -18.27
C THR A 15 -24.76 9.96 -17.11
N VAL A 16 -25.14 9.60 -15.88
CA VAL A 16 -24.65 10.24 -14.66
C VAL A 16 -23.46 9.42 -14.14
N ALA A 17 -22.25 9.89 -14.42
CA ALA A 17 -21.03 9.23 -13.98
C ALA A 17 -20.66 9.51 -12.52
N VAL A 18 -21.05 10.70 -12.00
CA VAL A 18 -20.87 11.09 -10.61
C VAL A 18 -22.11 11.87 -10.19
N ASP A 19 -22.72 11.50 -9.05
CA ASP A 19 -23.94 12.09 -8.53
C ASP A 19 -23.72 12.64 -7.12
N ARG A 20 -23.64 13.97 -7.00
CA ARG A 20 -23.53 14.75 -5.75
C ARG A 20 -22.44 14.24 -4.80
N LEU A 21 -21.29 13.91 -5.34
CA LEU A 21 -20.15 13.46 -4.54
C LEU A 21 -19.61 14.62 -3.69
N SER A 22 -19.53 14.39 -2.37
CA SER A 22 -18.83 15.26 -1.44
C SER A 22 -17.73 14.46 -0.75
N LEU A 23 -16.49 14.98 -0.76
CA LEU A 23 -15.31 14.32 -0.24
C LEU A 23 -14.25 15.35 0.12
N GLU A 24 -13.63 15.19 1.28
CA GLU A 24 -12.50 15.99 1.72
C GLU A 24 -11.22 15.12 1.73
N ILE A 25 -10.19 15.55 0.99
CA ILE A 25 -8.93 14.84 0.84
C ILE A 25 -7.90 15.59 1.68
N PRO A 26 -7.41 14.98 2.78
CA PRO A 26 -6.45 15.61 3.68
C PRO A 26 -5.10 15.85 2.98
N ASP A 27 -4.39 16.88 3.42
CA ASP A 27 -3.02 17.13 2.96
C ASP A 27 -2.08 16.02 3.41
N ARG A 28 -1.04 15.78 2.65
CA ARG A 28 0.04 14.83 2.95
C ARG A 28 -0.46 13.40 3.23
N SER A 29 -1.57 13.03 2.63
CA SER A 29 -2.20 11.72 2.80
C SER A 29 -2.39 11.04 1.45
N ILE A 30 -2.63 9.73 1.48
CA ILE A 30 -3.09 8.96 0.33
C ILE A 30 -4.60 8.72 0.51
N THR A 31 -5.41 9.38 -0.31
CA THR A 31 -6.84 9.06 -0.39
C THR A 31 -7.08 8.15 -1.58
N VAL A 32 -7.62 6.96 -1.31
CA VAL A 32 -7.93 5.97 -2.35
C VAL A 32 -9.40 6.02 -2.70
N LEU A 33 -9.70 6.18 -3.99
CA LEU A 33 -11.04 6.00 -4.55
C LEU A 33 -11.16 4.57 -5.08
N VAL A 34 -12.03 3.76 -4.47
CA VAL A 34 -12.21 2.36 -4.82
C VAL A 34 -13.69 2.06 -5.11
N GLY A 35 -13.97 1.04 -5.90
CA GLY A 35 -15.34 0.62 -6.23
C GLY A 35 -15.41 -0.14 -7.55
N PRO A 36 -16.58 -0.64 -7.94
CA PRO A 36 -16.79 -1.40 -9.18
C PRO A 36 -16.33 -0.65 -10.43
N SER A 37 -16.09 -1.39 -11.51
CA SER A 37 -15.79 -0.79 -12.82
C SER A 37 -16.94 0.11 -13.27
N GLY A 38 -16.62 1.27 -13.83
CA GLY A 38 -17.63 2.23 -14.31
C GLY A 38 -18.28 3.09 -13.23
N CYS A 39 -17.99 2.92 -11.93
CA CYS A 39 -18.62 3.69 -10.87
C CYS A 39 -18.22 5.17 -10.78
N GLY A 40 -17.36 5.69 -11.67
CA GLY A 40 -17.04 7.13 -11.72
C GLY A 40 -15.70 7.55 -11.13
N LYS A 41 -14.84 6.62 -10.62
CA LYS A 41 -13.52 6.92 -10.03
C LYS A 41 -12.63 7.76 -10.92
N THR A 42 -12.33 7.29 -12.11
CA THR A 42 -11.52 8.01 -13.11
C THR A 42 -12.14 9.34 -13.51
N THR A 43 -13.47 9.41 -13.60
CA THR A 43 -14.18 10.67 -13.88
C THR A 43 -13.97 11.67 -12.75
N THR A 44 -14.09 11.24 -11.50
CA THR A 44 -13.81 12.06 -10.31
C THR A 44 -12.36 12.57 -10.32
N LEU A 45 -11.40 11.68 -10.55
CA LEU A 45 -9.98 12.06 -10.64
C LEU A 45 -9.73 13.11 -11.74
N ARG A 46 -10.37 12.93 -12.92
CA ARG A 46 -10.25 13.85 -14.06
C ARG A 46 -10.96 15.18 -13.85
N MET A 47 -11.93 15.26 -12.95
CA MET A 47 -12.54 16.53 -12.58
C MET A 47 -11.62 17.38 -11.70
N ILE A 48 -10.79 16.78 -10.83
CA ILE A 48 -9.85 17.51 -9.98
C ILE A 48 -8.84 18.33 -10.82
N ASN A 49 -8.35 17.78 -11.93
CA ASN A 49 -7.42 18.47 -12.82
C ASN A 49 -8.10 19.14 -14.04
N ARG A 50 -9.42 19.22 -14.02
CA ARG A 50 -10.24 19.80 -15.10
C ARG A 50 -9.99 19.18 -16.48
N MET A 51 -9.65 17.89 -16.56
CA MET A 51 -9.74 17.14 -17.82
C MET A 51 -11.20 16.87 -18.19
N VAL A 52 -12.06 16.80 -17.20
CA VAL A 52 -13.51 16.74 -17.31
C VAL A 52 -14.08 17.85 -16.43
N GLU A 53 -14.97 18.68 -16.98
CA GLU A 53 -15.64 19.71 -16.19
C GLU A 53 -16.85 19.10 -15.46
N PRO A 54 -17.07 19.41 -14.17
CA PRO A 54 -18.28 19.04 -13.49
C PRO A 54 -19.50 19.72 -14.13
N THR A 55 -20.67 19.09 -14.02
CA THR A 55 -21.94 19.69 -14.45
C THR A 55 -22.53 20.56 -13.36
N GLU A 56 -22.35 20.14 -12.08
CA GLU A 56 -22.82 20.84 -10.89
C GLU A 56 -21.81 20.63 -9.76
N GLY A 57 -21.85 21.49 -8.74
CA GLY A 57 -20.96 21.44 -7.59
C GLY A 57 -19.61 22.07 -7.85
N THR A 58 -18.72 22.02 -6.86
CA THR A 58 -17.45 22.75 -6.85
C THR A 58 -16.31 21.86 -6.37
N ILE A 59 -15.13 22.04 -6.93
CA ILE A 59 -13.89 21.41 -6.45
C ILE A 59 -12.94 22.52 -6.03
N LEU A 60 -12.53 22.48 -4.77
CA LEU A 60 -11.59 23.44 -4.19
C LEU A 60 -10.22 22.79 -4.05
N LEU A 61 -9.17 23.49 -4.42
CA LEU A 61 -7.77 23.16 -4.14
C LEU A 61 -7.18 24.29 -3.29
N ASP A 62 -6.83 23.97 -2.04
CA ASP A 62 -6.34 24.94 -1.05
C ASP A 62 -7.30 26.13 -0.84
N GLY A 63 -8.61 25.83 -0.84
CA GLY A 63 -9.70 26.80 -0.65
C GLY A 63 -10.08 27.59 -1.89
N GLU A 64 -9.37 27.45 -3.00
CA GLU A 64 -9.67 28.13 -4.27
C GLU A 64 -10.35 27.17 -5.25
N ASP A 65 -11.46 27.63 -5.87
CA ASP A 65 -12.15 26.84 -6.90
C ASP A 65 -11.23 26.60 -8.11
N VAL A 66 -11.04 25.32 -8.44
CA VAL A 66 -10.21 24.93 -9.60
C VAL A 66 -10.70 25.55 -10.92
N GLN A 67 -11.99 25.91 -11.02
CA GLN A 67 -12.54 26.57 -12.21
C GLN A 67 -12.01 27.99 -12.41
N HIS A 68 -11.63 28.68 -11.35
CA HIS A 68 -11.08 30.04 -11.40
C HIS A 68 -9.59 30.08 -11.78
N ARG A 69 -8.88 28.93 -11.72
CA ARG A 69 -7.47 28.84 -12.12
C ARG A 69 -7.34 28.64 -13.64
N PRO A 70 -6.36 29.25 -14.29
CA PRO A 70 -6.03 28.90 -15.68
C PRO A 70 -5.71 27.39 -15.79
N VAL A 71 -6.37 26.67 -16.69
CA VAL A 71 -6.28 25.20 -16.83
C VAL A 71 -4.83 24.71 -16.95
N THR A 72 -4.01 25.43 -17.72
CA THR A 72 -2.60 25.09 -17.93
C THR A 72 -1.79 25.21 -16.64
N THR A 73 -2.06 26.22 -15.81
CA THR A 73 -1.41 26.42 -14.51
C THR A 73 -1.83 25.34 -13.53
N LEU A 74 -3.13 25.07 -13.43
CA LEU A 74 -3.67 24.00 -12.58
C LEU A 74 -3.03 22.64 -12.91
N ARG A 75 -3.04 22.23 -14.19
CA ARG A 75 -2.49 20.93 -14.60
C ARG A 75 -0.97 20.81 -14.41
N ARG A 76 -0.24 21.92 -14.50
CA ARG A 76 1.20 21.94 -14.24
C ARG A 76 1.56 21.90 -12.75
N SER A 77 0.61 22.29 -11.87
CA SER A 77 0.79 22.20 -10.41
C SER A 77 0.46 20.82 -9.84
N MET A 78 -0.03 19.88 -10.67
CA MET A 78 -0.36 18.51 -10.27
C MET A 78 0.46 17.49 -11.06
N GLY A 79 0.94 16.45 -10.42
CA GLY A 79 1.47 15.27 -11.09
C GLY A 79 0.31 14.35 -11.49
N TYR A 80 0.38 13.76 -12.68
CA TYR A 80 -0.64 12.83 -13.15
C TYR A 80 -0.02 11.56 -13.70
N VAL A 81 -0.37 10.43 -13.08
CA VAL A 81 0.02 9.08 -13.50
C VAL A 81 -1.21 8.39 -14.09
N ILE A 82 -1.14 8.07 -15.37
CA ILE A 82 -2.23 7.37 -16.07
C ILE A 82 -1.98 5.86 -16.11
N GLN A 83 -3.05 5.08 -16.29
CA GLN A 83 -3.09 3.63 -16.22
C GLN A 83 -1.95 2.91 -17.00
N ASN A 84 -1.57 3.37 -18.18
CA ASN A 84 -0.52 2.78 -19.01
C ASN A 84 0.77 3.62 -19.03
N ALA A 85 1.14 4.27 -17.94
CA ALA A 85 2.25 5.22 -17.79
C ALA A 85 2.26 6.38 -18.82
N GLY A 86 1.65 6.23 -20.00
CA GLY A 86 1.48 7.26 -21.02
C GLY A 86 2.79 7.95 -21.45
N LEU A 87 3.86 7.16 -21.60
CA LEU A 87 5.17 7.67 -21.97
C LEU A 87 5.23 8.05 -23.46
N PHE A 88 5.97 9.12 -23.75
CA PHE A 88 6.25 9.51 -25.14
C PHE A 88 7.23 8.51 -25.76
N GLN A 89 6.75 7.66 -26.65
CA GLN A 89 7.51 6.55 -27.24
C GLN A 89 8.74 7.03 -28.06
N HIS A 90 8.69 8.25 -28.59
CA HIS A 90 9.76 8.87 -29.38
C HIS A 90 10.77 9.67 -28.53
N ARG A 91 10.64 9.66 -27.20
CA ARG A 91 11.54 10.33 -26.25
C ARG A 91 12.26 9.32 -25.40
N THR A 92 13.49 9.67 -25.03
CA THR A 92 14.24 8.86 -24.05
C THR A 92 13.58 8.90 -22.68
N ILE A 93 13.99 8.01 -21.78
CA ILE A 93 13.47 7.97 -20.41
C ILE A 93 13.76 9.27 -19.67
N ALA A 94 15.00 9.78 -19.75
CA ALA A 94 15.36 11.07 -19.16
C ALA A 94 14.52 12.23 -19.74
N ASP A 95 14.28 12.26 -21.06
CA ASP A 95 13.46 13.30 -21.69
C ASP A 95 11.96 13.16 -21.35
N ASN A 96 11.46 11.94 -21.11
CA ASN A 96 10.11 11.73 -20.60
C ASN A 96 9.96 12.37 -19.21
N ILE A 97 10.87 12.09 -18.28
CA ILE A 97 10.85 12.63 -16.92
C ILE A 97 11.03 14.16 -16.96
N ALA A 98 11.97 14.67 -17.75
CA ALA A 98 12.26 16.09 -17.87
C ALA A 98 11.16 16.91 -18.58
N THR A 99 10.09 16.27 -19.06
CA THR A 99 9.08 16.96 -19.90
C THR A 99 8.42 18.13 -19.18
N VAL A 100 7.86 17.93 -17.98
CA VAL A 100 7.15 18.99 -17.25
C VAL A 100 8.09 20.08 -16.76
N PRO A 101 9.25 19.81 -16.15
CA PRO A 101 10.24 20.83 -15.82
C PRO A 101 10.62 21.72 -17.01
N ARG A 102 10.84 21.14 -18.19
CA ARG A 102 11.15 21.90 -19.40
C ARG A 102 9.99 22.78 -19.85
N MET A 103 8.75 22.31 -19.75
CA MET A 103 7.54 23.11 -20.02
C MET A 103 7.36 24.26 -19.03
N LEU A 104 7.94 24.14 -17.83
CA LEU A 104 7.98 25.20 -16.80
C LEU A 104 9.17 26.15 -16.98
N GLY A 105 9.95 26.00 -18.06
CA GLY A 105 11.08 26.90 -18.38
C GLY A 105 12.40 26.53 -17.68
N TRP A 106 12.50 25.31 -17.07
CA TRP A 106 13.78 24.92 -16.49
C TRP A 106 14.84 24.74 -17.56
N GLY A 107 16.06 25.19 -17.28
CA GLY A 107 17.21 24.95 -18.11
C GLY A 107 17.47 23.46 -18.35
N LYS A 108 18.01 23.11 -19.52
CA LYS A 108 18.22 21.71 -19.94
C LYS A 108 19.04 20.90 -18.93
N GLN A 109 20.08 21.51 -18.37
CA GLN A 109 20.96 20.87 -17.39
C GLN A 109 20.20 20.53 -16.10
N ARG A 110 19.53 21.52 -15.48
CA ARG A 110 18.73 21.33 -14.27
C ARG A 110 17.63 20.27 -14.45
N ALA A 111 16.95 20.27 -15.60
CA ALA A 111 15.91 19.29 -15.88
C ALA A 111 16.46 17.85 -16.02
N ARG A 112 17.69 17.70 -16.55
CA ARG A 112 18.37 16.40 -16.64
C ARG A 112 18.86 15.92 -15.28
N GLU A 113 19.44 16.80 -14.47
CA GLU A 113 19.85 16.48 -13.09
C GLU A 113 18.66 16.01 -12.27
N ARG A 114 17.52 16.72 -12.37
CA ARG A 114 16.27 16.30 -11.71
C ARG A 114 15.77 14.95 -12.22
N ALA A 115 15.87 14.67 -13.51
CA ALA A 115 15.49 13.38 -14.05
C ALA A 115 16.37 12.24 -13.51
N ALA A 116 17.69 12.45 -13.40
CA ALA A 116 18.60 11.48 -12.84
C ALA A 116 18.33 11.22 -11.35
N GLU A 117 18.12 12.26 -10.55
CA GLU A 117 17.74 12.16 -9.14
C GLU A 117 16.46 11.33 -8.96
N LEU A 118 15.43 11.60 -9.78
CA LEU A 118 14.16 10.87 -9.68
C LEU A 118 14.26 9.43 -10.16
N MET A 119 15.10 9.14 -11.16
CA MET A 119 15.37 7.77 -11.57
C MET A 119 15.94 6.96 -10.40
N GLU A 120 16.91 7.51 -9.68
CA GLU A 120 17.47 6.88 -8.48
C GLU A 120 16.40 6.65 -7.41
N ARG A 121 15.60 7.69 -7.10
CA ARG A 121 14.53 7.62 -6.09
C ARG A 121 13.47 6.58 -6.37
N VAL A 122 13.11 6.36 -7.65
CA VAL A 122 12.14 5.32 -8.03
C VAL A 122 12.81 3.97 -8.35
N GLY A 123 14.07 3.79 -7.99
CA GLY A 123 14.81 2.53 -8.19
C GLY A 123 15.02 2.15 -9.65
N LEU A 124 15.24 3.11 -10.54
CA LEU A 124 15.63 2.90 -11.93
C LEU A 124 17.13 3.07 -12.11
N ASP A 125 17.76 2.09 -12.76
CA ASP A 125 19.18 2.16 -13.09
C ASP A 125 19.48 3.35 -14.01
N ALA A 126 20.53 4.11 -13.71
CA ALA A 126 20.94 5.29 -14.46
C ALA A 126 21.25 5.00 -15.93
N SER A 127 21.68 3.76 -16.27
CA SER A 127 21.93 3.33 -17.65
C SER A 127 20.69 3.33 -18.54
N LEU A 128 19.49 3.34 -17.93
CA LEU A 128 18.23 3.39 -18.65
C LEU A 128 17.89 4.81 -19.17
N ALA A 129 18.58 5.86 -18.71
CA ALA A 129 18.25 7.26 -19.03
C ALA A 129 18.18 7.55 -20.55
N GLY A 130 19.08 6.92 -21.32
CA GLY A 130 19.15 7.07 -22.78
C GLY A 130 18.24 6.12 -23.56
N ARG A 131 17.58 5.15 -22.89
CA ARG A 131 16.68 4.20 -23.55
C ARG A 131 15.32 4.82 -23.85
N TYR A 132 14.54 4.11 -24.67
CA TYR A 132 13.18 4.46 -25.03
C TYR A 132 12.17 3.55 -24.31
N PRO A 133 10.90 3.99 -24.11
CA PRO A 133 9.90 3.25 -23.37
C PRO A 133 9.73 1.78 -23.83
N TYR A 134 9.73 1.51 -25.11
CA TYR A 134 9.58 0.15 -25.66
C TYR A 134 10.73 -0.82 -25.30
N GLN A 135 11.83 -0.31 -24.75
CA GLN A 135 12.98 -1.10 -24.30
C GLN A 135 12.90 -1.43 -22.79
N LEU A 136 11.85 -1.02 -22.11
CA LEU A 136 11.63 -1.18 -20.68
C LEU A 136 10.51 -2.18 -20.41
N SER A 137 10.61 -2.90 -19.27
CA SER A 137 9.48 -3.69 -18.75
C SER A 137 8.31 -2.78 -18.33
N GLY A 138 7.09 -3.34 -18.23
CA GLY A 138 5.91 -2.59 -17.78
C GLY A 138 6.11 -1.90 -16.43
N GLY A 139 6.72 -2.59 -15.46
CA GLY A 139 7.03 -2.01 -14.14
C GLY A 139 8.06 -0.88 -14.21
N GLN A 140 9.07 -0.99 -15.08
CA GLN A 140 10.03 0.09 -15.32
C GLN A 140 9.35 1.30 -15.98
N GLN A 141 8.48 1.08 -16.97
CA GLN A 141 7.70 2.16 -17.59
C GLN A 141 6.82 2.88 -16.56
N GLN A 142 6.22 2.12 -15.64
CA GLN A 142 5.40 2.68 -14.56
C GLN A 142 6.22 3.56 -13.62
N ARG A 143 7.42 3.11 -13.22
CA ARG A 143 8.36 3.93 -12.42
C ARG A 143 8.75 5.22 -13.13
N VAL A 144 8.96 5.17 -14.45
CA VAL A 144 9.20 6.38 -15.26
C VAL A 144 7.99 7.32 -15.23
N GLY A 145 6.77 6.77 -15.31
CA GLY A 145 5.53 7.54 -15.19
C GLY A 145 5.41 8.27 -13.85
N VAL A 146 5.73 7.59 -12.75
CA VAL A 146 5.77 8.18 -11.40
C VAL A 146 6.87 9.26 -11.31
N ALA A 147 8.09 8.96 -11.77
CA ALA A 147 9.19 9.94 -11.79
C ALA A 147 8.83 11.20 -12.60
N ARG A 148 8.17 11.05 -13.76
CA ARG A 148 7.68 12.16 -14.57
C ARG A 148 6.64 13.00 -13.83
N ALA A 149 5.71 12.35 -13.11
CA ALA A 149 4.70 13.05 -12.33
C ALA A 149 5.32 13.86 -11.19
N LEU A 150 6.38 13.37 -10.57
CA LEU A 150 7.14 14.03 -9.49
C LEU A 150 8.13 15.09 -9.99
N ALA A 151 8.42 15.16 -11.29
CA ALA A 151 9.55 15.91 -11.81
C ALA A 151 9.48 17.43 -11.53
N ALA A 152 8.28 17.99 -11.55
CA ALA A 152 8.02 19.40 -11.24
C ALA A 152 7.81 19.68 -9.74
N ASP A 153 7.99 18.68 -8.89
CA ASP A 153 7.75 18.73 -7.44
C ASP A 153 6.33 19.21 -7.06
N PRO A 154 5.28 18.63 -7.66
CA PRO A 154 3.91 19.05 -7.40
C PRO A 154 3.49 18.70 -5.96
N PRO A 155 2.63 19.52 -5.30
CA PRO A 155 2.05 19.20 -4.01
C PRO A 155 1.03 18.06 -4.07
N VAL A 156 0.39 17.86 -5.22
CA VAL A 156 -0.67 16.87 -5.44
C VAL A 156 -0.29 15.91 -6.55
N LEU A 157 -0.50 14.62 -6.30
CA LEU A 157 -0.37 13.54 -7.29
C LEU A 157 -1.73 12.88 -7.52
N LEU A 158 -2.13 12.78 -8.77
CA LEU A 158 -3.32 12.04 -9.20
C LEU A 158 -2.88 10.76 -9.90
N MET A 159 -3.37 9.60 -9.46
CA MET A 159 -2.95 8.30 -9.98
C MET A 159 -4.18 7.48 -10.39
N ASP A 160 -4.28 7.17 -11.69
CA ASP A 160 -5.40 6.43 -12.28
C ASP A 160 -4.96 4.99 -12.56
N GLU A 161 -5.31 4.06 -11.67
CA GLU A 161 -4.96 2.63 -11.74
C GLU A 161 -3.48 2.36 -12.08
N PRO A 162 -2.52 2.95 -11.35
CA PRO A 162 -1.12 2.94 -11.77
C PRO A 162 -0.49 1.54 -11.79
N PHE A 163 -1.06 0.55 -11.11
CA PHE A 163 -0.48 -0.79 -10.99
C PHE A 163 -1.27 -1.87 -11.73
N SER A 164 -2.36 -1.53 -12.45
CA SER A 164 -3.25 -2.50 -13.08
C SER A 164 -2.57 -3.37 -14.15
N ALA A 165 -1.58 -2.83 -14.86
CA ALA A 165 -0.84 -3.52 -15.92
C ALA A 165 0.52 -4.10 -15.45
N VAL A 166 0.74 -4.20 -14.13
CA VAL A 166 2.02 -4.65 -13.56
C VAL A 166 1.87 -6.06 -12.97
N ASP A 167 2.89 -6.90 -13.19
CA ASP A 167 2.99 -8.24 -12.61
C ASP A 167 2.85 -8.19 -11.06
N PRO A 168 2.11 -9.14 -10.43
CA PRO A 168 1.84 -9.13 -8.99
C PRO A 168 3.10 -9.05 -8.10
N VAL A 169 4.20 -9.70 -8.48
CA VAL A 169 5.45 -9.67 -7.70
C VAL A 169 6.07 -8.29 -7.75
N VAL A 170 6.13 -7.69 -8.95
CA VAL A 170 6.67 -6.33 -9.15
C VAL A 170 5.76 -5.28 -8.52
N ARG A 171 4.43 -5.49 -8.59
CA ARG A 171 3.40 -4.57 -8.03
C ARG A 171 3.63 -4.32 -6.55
N LYS A 172 3.88 -5.37 -5.76
CA LYS A 172 4.13 -5.24 -4.32
C LYS A 172 5.30 -4.30 -4.03
N GLY A 173 6.42 -4.47 -4.74
CA GLY A 173 7.59 -3.60 -4.59
C GLY A 173 7.31 -2.14 -4.99
N LEU A 174 6.47 -1.92 -6.03
CA LEU A 174 6.07 -0.56 -6.44
C LEU A 174 5.15 0.12 -5.42
N GLN A 175 4.29 -0.64 -4.78
CA GLN A 175 3.43 -0.13 -3.70
C GLN A 175 4.26 0.28 -2.48
N ASP A 176 5.21 -0.56 -2.07
CA ASP A 176 6.11 -0.27 -0.94
C ASP A 176 6.94 0.98 -1.24
N GLU A 177 7.42 1.12 -2.48
CA GLU A 177 8.16 2.30 -2.95
C GLU A 177 7.28 3.56 -2.96
N LEU A 178 6.00 3.45 -3.35
CA LEU A 178 5.06 4.58 -3.32
C LEU A 178 4.83 5.08 -1.88
N LEU A 179 4.65 4.17 -0.92
CA LEU A 179 4.50 4.52 0.49
C LEU A 179 5.76 5.23 1.01
N ARG A 180 6.95 4.69 0.73
CA ARG A 180 8.22 5.31 1.10
C ARG A 180 8.37 6.71 0.51
N LEU A 181 8.06 6.88 -0.77
CA LEU A 181 8.13 8.19 -1.44
C LEU A 181 7.12 9.19 -0.87
N GLN A 182 5.93 8.73 -0.50
CA GLN A 182 4.91 9.59 0.10
C GLN A 182 5.34 10.07 1.48
N ASP A 183 5.88 9.18 2.30
CA ASP A 183 6.43 9.46 3.63
C ASP A 183 7.58 10.50 3.56
N GLU A 184 8.54 10.28 2.65
CA GLU A 184 9.69 11.17 2.45
C GLU A 184 9.31 12.55 1.91
N LEU A 185 8.35 12.59 0.99
CA LEU A 185 8.04 13.82 0.24
C LEU A 185 6.81 14.57 0.77
N GLY A 186 6.01 13.94 1.63
CA GLY A 186 4.80 14.53 2.21
C GLY A 186 3.80 14.99 1.15
N LYS A 187 3.60 14.23 0.06
CA LYS A 187 2.68 14.60 -1.01
C LYS A 187 1.25 14.20 -0.70
N THR A 188 0.29 14.99 -1.18
CA THR A 188 -1.12 14.59 -1.20
C THR A 188 -1.36 13.74 -2.44
N ILE A 189 -1.84 12.51 -2.26
CA ILE A 189 -2.07 11.56 -3.35
C ILE A 189 -3.54 11.19 -3.43
N VAL A 190 -4.13 11.34 -4.61
CA VAL A 190 -5.45 10.77 -4.93
C VAL A 190 -5.22 9.57 -5.84
N PHE A 191 -5.53 8.40 -5.32
CA PHE A 191 -5.24 7.12 -5.94
C PHE A 191 -6.53 6.42 -6.34
N VAL A 192 -6.65 6.00 -7.59
CA VAL A 192 -7.79 5.24 -8.09
C VAL A 192 -7.38 3.80 -8.30
N THR A 193 -8.17 2.87 -7.78
CA THR A 193 -8.03 1.44 -8.04
C THR A 193 -9.40 0.75 -8.02
N HIS A 194 -9.45 -0.46 -8.59
CA HIS A 194 -10.56 -1.39 -8.41
C HIS A 194 -10.21 -2.52 -7.42
N ASP A 195 -8.97 -2.54 -6.92
CA ASP A 195 -8.43 -3.56 -6.02
C ASP A 195 -8.52 -3.07 -4.57
N ILE A 196 -9.32 -3.79 -3.76
CA ILE A 196 -9.51 -3.45 -2.36
C ILE A 196 -8.23 -3.68 -1.53
N ASP A 197 -7.39 -4.66 -1.90
CA ASP A 197 -6.14 -4.91 -1.18
C ASP A 197 -5.14 -3.76 -1.39
N GLU A 198 -5.13 -3.14 -2.59
CA GLU A 198 -4.38 -1.91 -2.83
C GLU A 198 -4.93 -0.75 -1.98
N ALA A 199 -6.25 -0.59 -1.93
CA ALA A 199 -6.87 0.47 -1.15
C ALA A 199 -6.57 0.35 0.34
N ILE A 200 -6.63 -0.85 0.89
CA ILE A 200 -6.32 -1.14 2.29
C ILE A 200 -4.83 -0.93 2.60
N LYS A 201 -3.95 -1.33 1.68
CA LYS A 201 -2.50 -1.23 1.89
C LYS A 201 -1.98 0.21 1.77
N LEU A 202 -2.49 0.96 0.78
CA LEU A 202 -1.92 2.27 0.41
C LEU A 202 -2.65 3.43 1.06
N GLY A 203 -3.95 3.29 1.32
CA GLY A 203 -4.78 4.42 1.73
C GLY A 203 -4.58 4.84 3.18
N THR A 204 -4.34 6.12 3.41
CA THR A 204 -4.60 6.75 4.71
C THR A 204 -6.12 6.85 4.92
N MET A 205 -6.83 7.21 3.85
CA MET A 205 -8.29 7.26 3.77
C MET A 205 -8.76 6.49 2.53
N VAL A 206 -9.90 5.81 2.65
CA VAL A 206 -10.51 5.06 1.55
C VAL A 206 -11.95 5.53 1.32
N ALA A 207 -12.23 5.97 0.10
CA ALA A 207 -13.57 6.31 -0.37
C ALA A 207 -14.12 5.17 -1.22
N VAL A 208 -15.08 4.42 -0.69
CA VAL A 208 -15.79 3.38 -1.44
C VAL A 208 -16.92 4.02 -2.23
N LEU A 209 -16.84 3.92 -3.56
CA LEU A 209 -17.84 4.47 -4.46
C LEU A 209 -18.72 3.34 -5.02
N ARG A 210 -20.03 3.59 -5.07
CA ARG A 210 -20.98 2.75 -5.79
C ARG A 210 -21.31 3.35 -7.15
N GLU A 211 -22.06 2.62 -7.96
CA GLU A 211 -22.51 3.07 -9.28
C GLU A 211 -23.06 4.48 -9.27
N GLY A 212 -22.72 5.27 -10.29
CA GLY A 212 -23.05 6.69 -10.37
C GLY A 212 -22.16 7.59 -9.52
N GLY A 213 -20.99 7.15 -9.08
CA GLY A 213 -20.03 7.95 -8.31
C GLY A 213 -20.52 8.38 -6.94
N ARG A 214 -21.50 7.66 -6.38
CA ARG A 214 -22.04 7.97 -5.05
C ARG A 214 -21.12 7.41 -3.97
N LEU A 215 -20.81 8.22 -2.98
CA LEU A 215 -20.03 7.78 -1.82
C LEU A 215 -20.85 6.81 -0.98
N ALA A 216 -20.32 5.59 -0.81
CA ALA A 216 -20.88 4.59 0.09
C ALA A 216 -20.31 4.73 1.51
N GLN A 217 -18.98 4.84 1.60
CA GLN A 217 -18.28 5.05 2.87
C GLN A 217 -16.96 5.77 2.62
N TYR A 218 -16.54 6.60 3.57
CA TYR A 218 -15.25 7.25 3.61
C TYR A 218 -14.65 7.09 5.00
N ALA A 219 -13.59 6.31 5.12
CA ALA A 219 -12.99 5.99 6.41
C ALA A 219 -11.52 5.55 6.24
N PRO A 220 -10.72 5.58 7.31
CA PRO A 220 -9.45 4.86 7.35
C PRO A 220 -9.65 3.35 7.11
N PRO A 221 -8.67 2.65 6.51
CA PRO A 221 -8.79 1.22 6.18
C PRO A 221 -9.22 0.33 7.34
N ALA A 222 -8.65 0.52 8.53
CA ALA A 222 -8.99 -0.26 9.72
C ALA A 222 -10.47 -0.10 10.12
N ALA A 223 -10.98 1.15 10.09
CA ALA A 223 -12.39 1.45 10.39
C ALA A 223 -13.33 0.90 9.31
N LEU A 224 -12.93 0.98 8.03
CA LEU A 224 -13.67 0.42 6.92
C LEU A 224 -13.87 -1.10 7.07
N LEU A 225 -12.82 -1.84 7.43
CA LEU A 225 -12.86 -3.28 7.64
C LEU A 225 -13.66 -3.69 8.88
N SER A 226 -13.64 -2.85 9.94
CA SER A 226 -14.33 -3.14 11.19
C SER A 226 -15.82 -2.85 11.11
N ASN A 227 -16.19 -1.72 10.53
CA ASN A 227 -17.54 -1.16 10.56
C ASN A 227 -18.00 -0.76 9.14
N PRO A 228 -18.32 -1.74 8.26
CA PRO A 228 -18.93 -1.42 6.97
C PRO A 228 -20.24 -0.66 7.16
N ALA A 229 -20.45 0.41 6.39
CA ALA A 229 -21.63 1.26 6.52
C ALA A 229 -22.93 0.57 6.11
N ASP A 230 -22.86 -0.39 5.21
CA ASP A 230 -24.00 -1.17 4.71
C ASP A 230 -23.56 -2.46 4.01
N ALA A 231 -24.54 -3.28 3.61
CA ALA A 231 -24.29 -4.57 2.94
C ALA A 231 -23.49 -4.44 1.64
N PHE A 232 -23.64 -3.34 0.88
CA PHE A 232 -22.84 -3.13 -0.33
C PHE A 232 -21.37 -2.99 0.00
N VAL A 233 -21.02 -2.22 1.03
CA VAL A 233 -19.63 -2.05 1.46
C VAL A 233 -19.10 -3.37 2.00
N GLU A 234 -19.90 -4.11 2.79
CA GLU A 234 -19.53 -5.41 3.33
C GLU A 234 -19.22 -6.41 2.22
N ASP A 235 -20.10 -6.54 1.22
CA ASP A 235 -19.90 -7.42 0.07
C ASP A 235 -18.68 -7.03 -0.76
N PHE A 236 -18.47 -5.70 -0.94
CA PHE A 236 -17.32 -5.18 -1.69
C PHE A 236 -15.98 -5.46 -0.99
N LEU A 237 -15.95 -5.40 0.35
CA LEU A 237 -14.78 -5.76 1.15
C LEU A 237 -14.47 -7.25 1.11
N GLY A 238 -15.47 -8.09 0.88
CA GLY A 238 -15.36 -9.53 0.79
C GLY A 238 -15.32 -10.26 2.14
N ALA A 239 -15.48 -11.59 2.07
CA ALA A 239 -15.60 -12.45 3.27
C ALA A 239 -14.32 -12.52 4.12
N ASP A 240 -13.17 -12.20 3.55
CA ASP A 240 -11.85 -12.25 4.19
C ASP A 240 -11.45 -10.93 4.89
N ARG A 241 -12.40 -9.98 5.03
CA ARG A 241 -12.18 -8.69 5.71
C ARG A 241 -11.59 -8.83 7.12
N GLY A 242 -12.00 -9.88 7.86
CA GLY A 242 -11.46 -10.17 9.18
C GLY A 242 -9.97 -10.50 9.17
N ILE A 243 -9.53 -11.27 8.18
CA ILE A 243 -8.11 -11.61 7.98
C ILE A 243 -7.32 -10.39 7.52
N ARG A 244 -7.88 -9.56 6.62
CA ARG A 244 -7.26 -8.29 6.20
C ARG A 244 -7.07 -7.34 7.37
N ARG A 245 -8.02 -7.28 8.29
CA ARG A 245 -7.93 -6.45 9.49
C ARG A 245 -6.72 -6.79 10.35
N LEU A 246 -6.28 -8.05 10.38
CA LEU A 246 -5.09 -8.47 11.14
C LEU A 246 -3.79 -7.78 10.69
N SER A 247 -3.77 -7.18 9.51
CA SER A 247 -2.63 -6.39 9.02
C SER A 247 -2.42 -5.09 9.81
N PHE A 248 -3.41 -4.63 10.58
CA PHE A 248 -3.35 -3.42 11.40
C PHE A 248 -3.03 -3.70 12.87
N PHE A 249 -2.87 -4.96 13.26
CA PHE A 249 -2.45 -5.34 14.61
C PHE A 249 -0.98 -5.74 14.57
N ALA A 250 -0.19 -5.13 15.45
CA ALA A 250 1.22 -5.48 15.61
C ALA A 250 1.40 -6.89 16.18
N SER A 251 2.50 -7.54 15.86
CA SER A 251 2.83 -8.88 16.37
C SER A 251 3.76 -8.88 17.59
N ASP A 252 4.09 -7.71 18.14
CA ASP A 252 4.96 -7.53 19.30
C ASP A 252 4.36 -8.05 20.61
N ALA A 253 3.03 -8.07 20.71
CA ALA A 253 2.31 -8.61 21.85
C ALA A 253 2.22 -10.16 21.85
N LEU A 254 2.77 -10.84 20.84
CA LEU A 254 2.78 -12.31 20.80
C LEU A 254 3.73 -12.89 21.84
N GLU A 255 3.21 -13.78 22.69
CA GLU A 255 4.02 -14.57 23.61
C GLU A 255 4.79 -15.64 22.83
N LEU A 256 6.11 -15.44 22.72
CA LEU A 256 7.02 -16.38 22.07
C LEU A 256 7.57 -17.36 23.08
N THR A 257 7.70 -18.63 22.70
CA THR A 257 8.41 -19.64 23.49
C THR A 257 9.73 -20.01 22.82
N THR A 258 10.75 -20.26 23.64
CA THR A 258 12.04 -20.78 23.21
C THR A 258 12.21 -22.27 23.57
N ASP A 259 11.25 -22.87 24.26
CA ASP A 259 11.32 -24.26 24.74
C ASP A 259 11.45 -25.27 23.59
N ALA A 260 10.85 -24.95 22.44
CA ALA A 260 10.94 -25.76 21.24
C ALA A 260 12.14 -25.41 20.33
N VAL A 261 13.06 -24.54 20.76
CA VAL A 261 14.22 -24.14 19.95
C VAL A 261 15.47 -24.85 20.45
N VAL A 262 16.16 -25.57 19.57
CA VAL A 262 17.35 -26.36 19.89
C VAL A 262 18.46 -26.12 18.87
N PRO A 263 19.72 -26.02 19.29
CA PRO A 263 20.85 -25.96 18.35
C PRO A 263 21.05 -27.34 17.68
N ALA A 264 21.64 -27.35 16.49
CA ALA A 264 21.86 -28.57 15.71
C ALA A 264 22.74 -29.60 16.42
N ASP A 265 23.62 -29.13 17.30
CA ASP A 265 24.52 -29.94 18.14
C ASP A 265 23.99 -30.26 19.54
N ALA A 266 22.68 -30.00 19.76
CA ALA A 266 22.06 -30.25 21.07
C ALA A 266 22.17 -31.73 21.49
N PRO A 267 22.54 -32.01 22.77
CA PRO A 267 22.62 -33.36 23.26
C PRO A 267 21.25 -34.03 23.30
N ALA A 268 21.19 -35.36 23.12
CA ALA A 268 19.98 -36.14 23.06
C ALA A 268 19.06 -35.94 24.33
N GLU A 269 19.66 -35.69 25.49
CA GLU A 269 18.95 -35.41 26.74
C GLU A 269 18.10 -34.15 26.66
N ARG A 270 18.60 -33.08 25.99
CA ARG A 270 17.87 -31.81 25.77
C ARG A 270 16.72 -32.01 24.80
N LEU A 271 16.94 -32.80 23.75
CA LEU A 271 15.88 -33.16 22.79
C LEU A 271 14.74 -33.95 23.45
N ALA A 272 15.08 -34.85 24.37
CA ALA A 272 14.11 -35.67 25.12
C ALA A 272 13.33 -34.89 26.19
N ALA A 273 13.93 -33.85 26.77
CA ALA A 273 13.34 -33.03 27.83
C ALA A 273 12.26 -32.05 27.34
N THR A 274 12.19 -31.77 26.06
CA THR A 274 11.23 -30.85 25.48
C THR A 274 9.89 -31.56 25.21
N GLU A 275 8.78 -30.98 25.66
CA GLU A 275 7.44 -31.57 25.46
C GLU A 275 6.82 -31.28 24.11
N ALA A 276 7.35 -30.29 23.38
CA ALA A 276 6.81 -29.88 22.08
C ALA A 276 6.91 -31.03 21.04
N PRO A 277 5.87 -31.19 20.19
CA PRO A 277 5.85 -32.26 19.18
C PRO A 277 6.87 -32.04 18.07
N TYR A 278 7.28 -30.80 17.85
CA TYR A 278 8.29 -30.39 16.88
C TYR A 278 9.31 -29.50 17.53
N LEU A 279 10.57 -29.64 17.14
CA LEU A 279 11.72 -28.86 17.59
C LEU A 279 12.26 -28.04 16.43
N LEU A 280 12.38 -26.73 16.61
CA LEU A 280 13.08 -25.87 15.67
C LEU A 280 14.58 -25.99 15.85
N VAL A 281 15.27 -26.53 14.86
CA VAL A 281 16.72 -26.66 14.85
C VAL A 281 17.35 -25.39 14.33
N THR A 282 18.36 -24.88 15.03
CA THR A 282 19.13 -23.70 14.62
C THR A 282 20.59 -24.06 14.34
N ASP A 283 21.25 -23.25 13.50
CA ASP A 283 22.69 -23.31 13.31
C ASP A 283 23.46 -22.70 14.50
N THR A 284 24.79 -22.68 14.41
CA THR A 284 25.68 -22.10 15.42
C THR A 284 25.56 -20.60 15.59
N GLU A 285 24.95 -19.89 14.62
CA GLU A 285 24.66 -18.45 14.67
C GLU A 285 23.25 -18.16 15.20
N GLY A 286 22.47 -19.21 15.50
CA GLY A 286 21.09 -19.10 15.97
C GLY A 286 20.07 -18.89 14.86
N ARG A 287 20.40 -19.14 13.58
CA ARG A 287 19.47 -19.04 12.45
C ARG A 287 18.69 -20.33 12.26
N PRO A 288 17.42 -20.27 11.85
CA PRO A 288 16.60 -21.47 11.69
C PRO A 288 17.06 -22.33 10.53
N LEU A 289 17.19 -23.63 10.76
CA LEU A 289 17.52 -24.64 9.74
C LEU A 289 16.26 -25.41 9.31
N GLY A 290 15.36 -25.76 10.24
CA GLY A 290 14.16 -26.51 9.95
C GLY A 290 13.57 -27.14 11.21
N TRP A 291 12.40 -27.78 11.03
CA TRP A 291 11.72 -28.48 12.09
C TRP A 291 12.09 -29.95 12.11
N ARG A 292 12.36 -30.51 13.30
CA ARG A 292 12.52 -31.94 13.56
C ARG A 292 11.33 -32.45 14.36
N GLU A 293 10.74 -33.54 13.91
CA GLU A 293 9.67 -34.22 14.66
C GLU A 293 10.27 -34.93 15.86
N ARG A 294 9.65 -34.75 17.02
CA ARG A 294 10.09 -35.41 18.27
C ARG A 294 9.98 -36.91 18.17
N GLY A 295 11.07 -37.63 18.49
CA GLY A 295 11.11 -39.10 18.50
C GLY A 295 11.19 -39.72 17.10
N SER A 296 11.36 -38.94 16.06
CA SER A 296 11.66 -39.46 14.73
C SER A 296 13.14 -39.81 14.60
N ASP A 297 13.38 -41.03 14.07
CA ASP A 297 14.75 -41.48 13.69
C ASP A 297 15.23 -40.86 12.36
N ASP A 298 14.38 -40.07 11.70
CA ASP A 298 14.70 -39.40 10.45
C ASP A 298 15.42 -38.05 10.73
N ASP A 299 16.64 -37.92 10.26
CA ASP A 299 17.42 -36.67 10.36
C ASP A 299 16.94 -35.58 9.41
N ARG A 300 15.91 -35.84 8.60
CA ARG A 300 15.37 -34.89 7.65
C ARG A 300 14.61 -33.78 8.37
N LEU A 301 15.05 -32.54 8.17
CA LEU A 301 14.34 -31.37 8.66
C LEU A 301 13.19 -31.00 7.73
N LEU A 302 12.01 -30.71 8.32
CA LEU A 302 10.89 -30.10 7.62
C LEU A 302 11.19 -28.59 7.44
N SER A 303 10.66 -27.99 6.37
CA SER A 303 10.83 -26.56 6.15
C SER A 303 10.18 -25.76 7.28
N TYR A 304 10.86 -24.71 7.75
CA TYR A 304 10.28 -23.76 8.72
C TYR A 304 9.45 -22.67 8.01
N GLY A 305 9.39 -22.69 6.68
CA GLY A 305 8.63 -21.71 5.89
C GLY A 305 9.29 -20.34 5.90
N ARG A 306 8.45 -19.30 5.94
CA ARG A 306 8.91 -17.91 6.07
C ARG A 306 8.88 -17.52 7.55
N PRO A 307 9.94 -16.94 8.12
CA PRO A 307 9.88 -16.39 9.47
C PRO A 307 9.21 -15.00 9.46
N PHE A 308 8.73 -14.54 10.62
CA PHE A 308 8.25 -13.18 10.84
C PHE A 308 9.11 -12.44 11.85
N ARG A 309 9.02 -11.11 11.86
CA ARG A 309 9.75 -10.23 12.78
C ARG A 309 8.77 -9.54 13.72
N PRO A 310 8.77 -9.87 15.01
CA PRO A 310 7.96 -9.17 16.01
C PRO A 310 8.25 -7.66 16.00
N GLY A 311 7.21 -6.84 16.19
CA GLY A 311 7.33 -5.38 16.17
C GLY A 311 7.45 -4.73 14.76
N THR A 312 7.74 -5.52 13.73
CA THR A 312 7.80 -5.04 12.33
C THR A 312 6.67 -5.63 11.49
N ASP A 313 6.43 -6.94 11.66
CA ASP A 313 5.39 -7.65 10.94
C ASP A 313 4.07 -7.65 11.76
N SER A 314 2.94 -7.74 11.05
CA SER A 314 1.61 -7.77 11.65
C SER A 314 1.20 -9.17 12.15
N LEU A 315 0.10 -9.22 12.95
CA LEU A 315 -0.53 -10.51 13.33
C LEU A 315 -0.93 -11.34 12.11
N ARG A 316 -1.33 -10.72 11.01
CA ARG A 316 -1.60 -11.41 9.75
C ARG A 316 -0.37 -12.15 9.24
N ALA A 317 0.79 -11.50 9.23
CA ALA A 317 2.04 -12.11 8.77
C ALA A 317 2.45 -13.28 9.65
N ALA A 318 2.32 -13.14 10.98
CA ALA A 318 2.59 -14.24 11.92
C ALA A 318 1.64 -15.42 11.70
N LEU A 319 0.34 -15.15 11.49
CA LEU A 319 -0.65 -16.17 11.21
C LEU A 319 -0.36 -16.90 9.89
N ASP A 320 -0.06 -16.17 8.83
CA ASP A 320 0.29 -16.75 7.52
C ASP A 320 1.52 -17.66 7.65
N CYS A 321 2.54 -17.25 8.43
CA CYS A 321 3.73 -18.06 8.68
C CYS A 321 3.35 -19.38 9.41
N ALA A 322 2.47 -19.33 10.41
CA ALA A 322 2.03 -20.51 11.15
C ALA A 322 1.17 -21.45 10.30
N VAL A 323 0.22 -20.91 9.53
CA VAL A 323 -0.69 -21.69 8.66
C VAL A 323 0.07 -22.40 7.54
N LEU A 324 1.08 -21.75 6.96
CA LEU A 324 1.89 -22.30 5.88
C LEU A 324 3.03 -23.21 6.38
N SER A 325 3.30 -23.22 7.69
CA SER A 325 4.26 -24.13 8.31
C SER A 325 3.67 -25.54 8.41
N PRO A 326 4.40 -26.61 8.06
CA PRO A 326 3.93 -27.99 8.21
C PRO A 326 3.66 -28.40 9.67
N THR A 327 4.18 -27.63 10.63
CA THR A 327 4.02 -27.88 12.06
C THR A 327 2.89 -27.08 12.71
N GLY A 328 2.32 -26.09 11.99
CA GLY A 328 1.37 -25.13 12.57
C GLY A 328 2.01 -24.10 13.51
N TRP A 329 3.36 -23.98 13.48
CA TRP A 329 4.11 -23.01 14.27
C TRP A 329 4.80 -21.98 13.38
N ALA A 330 4.80 -20.73 13.78
CA ALA A 330 5.55 -19.65 13.15
C ALA A 330 6.89 -19.44 13.87
N VAL A 331 7.92 -19.14 13.09
CA VAL A 331 9.27 -18.82 13.57
C VAL A 331 9.44 -17.31 13.63
N ALA A 332 9.76 -16.78 14.80
CA ALA A 332 10.10 -15.39 15.00
C ALA A 332 11.62 -15.20 14.93
N VAL A 333 12.03 -14.15 14.20
CA VAL A 333 13.46 -13.80 14.04
C VAL A 333 13.71 -12.31 14.27
N ASP A 334 14.92 -11.96 14.66
CA ASP A 334 15.39 -10.58 14.74
C ASP A 334 15.81 -10.00 13.36
N ALA A 335 16.40 -8.80 13.38
CA ALA A 335 16.89 -8.12 12.18
C ALA A 335 18.05 -8.87 11.50
N ASP A 336 18.84 -9.65 12.26
CA ASP A 336 19.97 -10.44 11.79
C ASP A 336 19.55 -11.85 11.31
N GLY A 337 18.26 -12.19 11.44
CA GLY A 337 17.68 -13.48 11.06
C GLY A 337 17.89 -14.58 12.11
N LYS A 338 18.25 -14.21 13.35
CA LYS A 338 18.39 -15.15 14.46
C LYS A 338 17.03 -15.40 15.11
N VAL A 339 16.78 -16.63 15.53
CA VAL A 339 15.52 -17.03 16.17
C VAL A 339 15.37 -16.34 17.51
N THR A 340 14.26 -15.62 17.70
CA THR A 340 13.86 -15.02 18.98
C THR A 340 12.84 -15.89 19.71
N GLY A 341 12.19 -16.82 19.02
CA GLY A 341 11.25 -17.78 19.56
C GLY A 341 10.35 -18.35 18.49
N VAL A 342 9.38 -19.12 18.92
CA VAL A 342 8.33 -19.69 18.06
C VAL A 342 6.96 -19.45 18.69
N VAL A 343 5.91 -19.46 17.88
CA VAL A 343 4.53 -19.25 18.34
C VAL A 343 3.57 -20.18 17.60
N SER A 344 2.61 -20.77 18.33
CA SER A 344 1.60 -21.65 17.75
C SER A 344 0.43 -20.88 17.12
N GLN A 345 -0.30 -21.52 16.20
CA GLN A 345 -1.57 -20.97 15.68
C GLN A 345 -2.58 -20.68 16.81
N GLN A 346 -2.60 -21.51 17.87
CA GLN A 346 -3.49 -21.31 19.01
C GLN A 346 -3.16 -19.99 19.73
N THR A 347 -1.90 -19.76 20.08
CA THR A 347 -1.45 -18.52 20.75
C THR A 347 -1.70 -17.29 19.91
N ILE A 348 -1.46 -17.38 18.58
CA ILE A 348 -1.80 -16.29 17.63
C ILE A 348 -3.33 -16.05 17.66
N GLY A 349 -4.15 -17.11 17.66
CA GLY A 349 -5.61 -17.00 17.75
C GLY A 349 -6.08 -16.34 19.06
N GLU A 350 -5.38 -16.55 20.16
CA GLU A 350 -5.65 -15.89 21.46
C GLU A 350 -5.29 -14.40 21.40
N ALA A 351 -4.15 -14.07 20.84
CA ALA A 351 -3.74 -12.67 20.63
C ALA A 351 -4.70 -11.93 19.69
N ILE A 352 -5.21 -12.58 18.65
CA ILE A 352 -6.24 -12.01 17.76
C ILE A 352 -7.51 -11.68 18.55
N ARG A 353 -8.00 -12.59 19.39
CA ARG A 353 -9.18 -12.33 20.22
C ARG A 353 -8.96 -11.16 21.19
N ALA A 354 -7.80 -11.11 21.84
CA ALA A 354 -7.44 -10.00 22.72
C ALA A 354 -7.40 -8.66 22.00
N ALA A 355 -6.78 -8.59 20.81
CA ALA A 355 -6.70 -7.40 19.99
C ALA A 355 -8.10 -6.90 19.53
N HIS A 356 -9.02 -7.81 19.22
CA HIS A 356 -10.40 -7.45 18.90
C HIS A 356 -11.12 -6.83 20.09
N THR A 357 -10.99 -7.41 21.29
CA THR A 357 -11.62 -6.89 22.51
C THR A 357 -11.08 -5.51 22.89
N GLN A 358 -9.77 -5.27 22.74
CA GLN A 358 -9.17 -3.96 22.99
C GLN A 358 -9.67 -2.90 22.00
N ALA A 359 -9.74 -3.23 20.71
CA ALA A 359 -10.21 -2.32 19.67
C ALA A 359 -11.71 -1.96 19.81
N GLU A 360 -12.52 -2.82 20.42
CA GLU A 360 -13.92 -2.53 20.74
C GLU A 360 -14.06 -1.64 21.98
N ALA A 361 -13.14 -1.76 22.94
CA ALA A 361 -13.13 -0.97 24.17
C ALA A 361 -12.60 0.45 23.98
N ASP A 362 -11.75 0.70 22.99
CA ASP A 362 -11.19 2.02 22.64
C ASP A 362 -11.33 2.31 21.13
N PRO A 363 -12.49 2.82 20.71
CA PRO A 363 -12.71 3.19 19.31
C PRO A 363 -11.80 4.32 18.81
N ASP A 364 -11.19 5.11 19.70
CA ASP A 364 -10.28 6.21 19.36
C ASP A 364 -8.81 5.76 19.21
N ALA A 365 -8.41 4.65 19.79
CA ALA A 365 -7.09 4.04 19.55
C ALA A 365 -6.89 3.58 18.08
N ALA A 366 -7.99 3.38 17.34
CA ALA A 366 -7.97 3.11 15.91
C ALA A 366 -7.79 4.37 15.03
N ARG A 367 -7.81 5.56 15.64
CA ARG A 367 -7.49 6.84 14.99
C ARG A 367 -6.05 7.20 15.31
N GLY A 368 -5.11 6.56 14.63
CA GLY A 368 -3.67 6.67 14.79
C GLY A 368 -3.15 7.92 15.51
N GLU A 369 -2.05 7.79 16.23
CA GLU A 369 -1.32 8.81 16.99
C GLU A 369 -0.86 10.04 16.15
N ASP A 370 -1.77 10.75 15.50
CA ASP A 370 -1.45 11.96 14.71
C ASP A 370 -1.54 13.28 15.48
N GLU A 371 -1.78 13.24 16.81
CA GLU A 371 -1.84 14.47 17.64
C GLU A 371 -0.55 14.82 18.41
N LYS A 372 0.55 14.10 18.24
CA LYS A 372 1.81 14.37 18.97
C LYS A 372 2.87 15.14 18.18
N VAL A 373 2.57 15.74 17.04
CA VAL A 373 3.52 16.63 16.32
C VAL A 373 2.87 17.98 16.02
N ALA A 374 2.26 18.62 17.02
CA ALA A 374 1.92 20.03 17.00
C ALA A 374 2.10 20.59 18.41
N GLY A 375 3.37 20.80 18.79
CA GLY A 375 3.78 21.48 19.99
C GLY A 375 5.14 22.14 19.75
#